data_53d8d0e03ca589da1698ec697bb53427
#
_entry.id   53d8d0e03ca589da1698ec697bb53427
#
_cell.length_a   1.000
_cell.length_b   1.000
_cell.length_c   1.000
_cell.angle_alpha   90.00
_cell.angle_beta   90.00
_cell.angle_gamma   90.00
#
_symmetry.space_group_name_H-M   'P 1'
#
loop_
_entity.id
_entity.type
_entity.pdbx_description
1 polymer ?
#
loop_
_entity_poly.entity_id
_entity_poly.type
_entity_poly.pdbx_seq_one_letter_code
_entity_poly.pdbx_strand_id
1 'polypeptide(L)'
;ACEVVGQHRSTQWRKPQKLDDEDALTAAIIELASKYGRYGYRRITALLKRDGWHVNHKRVARIWRREGLRVPQKQPKRGRLWLNDGSCVRLRPERPNHVWAYDFVQDRTRDGRTFRRLTVSDEFTRECLAIDVARRLNSESVLAGLADLMVSRGGPDHIRSDNGPEFAAIAVREWIAKVGAQTLFIEPGSPWENGYNESFNGKLRDELLNVELFNDLREAKVLIERWRKHYNTIRPHTSLGYQPPAPETIVPADLASTVWRLRQDQPSIGGDAMFT
;
A
#
# COMPACT_ATOMS: atom_id res chain seq x y z
N ALA A 1 27.38 24.13 -32.76
CA ALA A 1 26.94 23.45 -31.55
C ALA A 1 25.62 22.67 -31.76
N CYS A 2 24.54 23.30 -32.29
CA CYS A 2 23.23 22.63 -32.47
C CYS A 2 23.28 21.44 -33.43
N GLU A 3 24.08 21.55 -34.49
CA GLU A 3 24.27 20.50 -35.49
C GLU A 3 24.99 19.27 -34.93
N VAL A 4 25.99 19.49 -34.05
CA VAL A 4 26.76 18.43 -33.38
C VAL A 4 25.89 17.59 -32.37
N VAL A 5 24.92 18.25 -31.72
CA VAL A 5 24.02 17.59 -30.76
C VAL A 5 22.68 17.20 -31.39
N GLY A 6 22.51 17.34 -32.73
CA GLY A 6 21.28 16.99 -33.43
C GLY A 6 20.04 17.80 -33.01
N GLN A 7 20.22 19.01 -32.48
CA GLN A 7 19.15 19.83 -31.93
C GLN A 7 18.83 21.03 -32.83
N HIS A 8 17.56 21.21 -33.19
CA HIS A 8 17.15 22.34 -34.01
C HIS A 8 17.40 23.68 -33.30
N ARG A 9 17.86 24.71 -34.04
CA ARG A 9 18.20 26.05 -33.51
C ARG A 9 17.04 26.70 -32.74
N SER A 10 15.80 26.54 -33.18
CA SER A 10 14.62 27.11 -32.53
C SER A 10 14.40 26.56 -31.10
N THR A 11 14.90 25.36 -30.77
CA THR A 11 14.82 24.79 -29.43
C THR A 11 15.64 25.59 -28.42
N GLN A 12 16.74 26.25 -28.88
CA GLN A 12 17.60 27.08 -28.04
C GLN A 12 16.93 28.41 -27.63
N TRP A 13 16.05 28.90 -28.50
CA TRP A 13 15.35 30.18 -28.30
C TRP A 13 14.00 30.03 -27.60
N ARG A 14 13.56 28.81 -27.35
CA ARG A 14 12.28 28.56 -26.71
C ARG A 14 12.31 28.98 -25.21
N LYS A 15 11.73 30.14 -24.95
CA LYS A 15 11.47 30.56 -23.55
C LYS A 15 10.34 29.70 -22.98
N PRO A 16 10.51 29.10 -21.78
CA PRO A 16 9.44 28.40 -21.12
C PRO A 16 8.28 29.37 -20.84
N GLN A 17 7.10 29.12 -21.39
CA GLN A 17 5.91 29.85 -20.99
C GLN A 17 5.50 29.42 -19.57
N LYS A 18 5.44 30.37 -18.64
CA LYS A 18 4.85 30.17 -17.32
C LYS A 18 3.35 30.22 -17.51
N LEU A 19 2.65 29.16 -17.11
CA LEU A 19 1.19 29.13 -17.11
C LEU A 19 0.68 29.95 -15.92
N ASP A 20 -0.47 30.60 -16.08
CA ASP A 20 -1.05 31.50 -15.06
C ASP A 20 -1.32 30.78 -13.73
N ASP A 21 -1.57 29.47 -13.78
CA ASP A 21 -1.84 28.63 -12.61
C ASP A 21 -0.56 28.05 -11.95
N GLU A 22 0.66 28.37 -12.43
CA GLU A 22 1.89 27.73 -11.97
C GLU A 22 2.24 28.03 -10.52
N ASP A 23 1.97 29.24 -10.05
CA ASP A 23 2.26 29.62 -8.67
C ASP A 23 1.28 28.94 -7.69
N ALA A 24 0.01 28.89 -8.03
CA ALA A 24 -1.00 28.16 -7.24
C ALA A 24 -0.71 26.65 -7.22
N LEU A 25 -0.35 26.07 -8.36
CA LEU A 25 0.04 24.68 -8.45
C LEU A 25 1.30 24.38 -7.62
N THR A 26 2.28 25.29 -7.63
CA THR A 26 3.51 25.14 -6.83
C THR A 26 3.18 25.14 -5.35
N ALA A 27 2.34 26.06 -4.88
CA ALA A 27 1.88 26.10 -3.49
C ALA A 27 1.18 24.80 -3.08
N ALA A 28 0.25 24.30 -3.91
CA ALA A 28 -0.44 23.03 -3.66
C ALA A 28 0.51 21.82 -3.62
N ILE A 29 1.54 21.78 -4.48
CA ILE A 29 2.57 20.73 -4.46
C ILE A 29 3.35 20.78 -3.15
N ILE A 30 3.78 21.96 -2.70
CA ILE A 30 4.54 22.14 -1.45
C ILE A 30 3.69 21.74 -0.24
N GLU A 31 2.43 22.16 -0.18
CA GLU A 31 1.50 21.80 0.88
C GLU A 31 1.34 20.27 0.99
N LEU A 32 1.04 19.60 -0.12
CA LEU A 32 0.89 18.14 -0.14
C LEU A 32 2.21 17.42 0.18
N ALA A 33 3.35 17.94 -0.27
CA ALA A 33 4.66 17.38 0.03
C ALA A 33 5.01 17.51 1.53
N SER A 34 4.65 18.62 2.15
CA SER A 34 4.82 18.85 3.60
C SER A 34 3.92 17.94 4.42
N LYS A 35 2.66 17.77 4.00
CA LYS A 35 1.68 16.89 4.65
C LYS A 35 2.04 15.39 4.50
N TYR A 36 2.61 15.00 3.37
CA TYR A 36 2.92 13.61 3.02
C TYR A 36 4.40 13.44 2.64
N GLY A 37 5.29 13.69 3.59
CA GLY A 37 6.75 13.71 3.38
C GLY A 37 7.36 12.43 2.78
N ARG A 38 6.62 11.30 2.78
CA ARG A 38 7.04 10.02 2.16
C ARG A 38 6.46 9.80 0.77
N TYR A 39 5.71 10.77 0.20
CA TYR A 39 5.13 10.66 -1.14
C TYR A 39 5.99 11.40 -2.16
N GLY A 40 6.39 10.69 -3.20
CA GLY A 40 7.08 11.30 -4.35
C GLY A 40 6.09 11.96 -5.33
N TYR A 41 6.63 12.73 -6.27
CA TYR A 41 5.85 13.52 -7.23
C TYR A 41 4.71 12.77 -7.94
N ARG A 42 4.82 11.45 -8.18
CA ARG A 42 3.76 10.66 -8.82
C ARG A 42 2.53 10.51 -7.95
N ARG A 43 2.71 10.24 -6.63
CA ARG A 43 1.60 10.17 -5.67
C ARG A 43 1.00 11.55 -5.43
N ILE A 44 1.85 12.59 -5.33
CA ILE A 44 1.39 13.98 -5.23
C ILE A 44 0.57 14.35 -6.47
N THR A 45 0.99 13.96 -7.68
CA THR A 45 0.18 14.17 -8.89
C THR A 45 -1.20 13.51 -8.80
N ALA A 46 -1.28 12.30 -8.22
CA ALA A 46 -2.56 11.60 -8.06
C ALA A 46 -3.48 12.32 -7.07
N LEU A 47 -2.93 12.84 -5.98
CA LEU A 47 -3.69 13.66 -5.01
C LEU A 47 -4.17 14.96 -5.66
N LEU A 48 -3.32 15.69 -6.35
CA LEU A 48 -3.68 16.91 -7.08
C LEU A 48 -4.83 16.66 -8.07
N LYS A 49 -4.76 15.57 -8.85
CA LYS A 49 -5.84 15.22 -9.78
C LYS A 49 -7.16 14.94 -9.08
N ARG A 50 -7.13 14.32 -7.91
CA ARG A 50 -8.32 14.08 -7.09
C ARG A 50 -8.89 15.39 -6.52
N ASP A 51 -8.01 16.34 -6.25
CA ASP A 51 -8.38 17.68 -5.77
C ASP A 51 -8.80 18.62 -6.94
N GLY A 52 -8.98 18.07 -8.16
CA GLY A 52 -9.51 18.79 -9.33
C GLY A 52 -8.46 19.40 -10.25
N TRP A 53 -7.16 19.23 -9.99
CA TRP A 53 -6.11 19.77 -10.85
C TRP A 53 -5.97 18.96 -12.15
N HIS A 54 -6.06 19.62 -13.30
CA HIS A 54 -5.76 19.06 -14.61
C HIS A 54 -4.26 19.15 -14.90
N VAL A 55 -3.46 18.26 -14.31
CA VAL A 55 -2.00 18.32 -14.38
C VAL A 55 -1.37 17.01 -14.83
N ASN A 56 -0.29 17.13 -15.65
CA ASN A 56 0.54 15.98 -16.03
C ASN A 56 1.65 15.78 -15.00
N HIS A 57 1.96 14.51 -14.69
CA HIS A 57 3.05 14.15 -13.79
C HIS A 57 4.42 14.73 -14.20
N LYS A 58 4.68 14.97 -15.51
CA LYS A 58 5.90 15.60 -15.98
C LYS A 58 6.00 17.06 -15.52
N ARG A 59 4.86 17.80 -15.50
CA ARG A 59 4.82 19.18 -14.99
C ARG A 59 5.07 19.20 -13.48
N VAL A 60 4.43 18.33 -12.73
CA VAL A 60 4.65 18.20 -11.29
C VAL A 60 6.11 17.82 -10.99
N ALA A 61 6.70 16.87 -11.74
CA ALA A 61 8.09 16.47 -11.57
C ALA A 61 9.08 17.61 -11.87
N ARG A 62 8.76 18.51 -12.82
CA ARG A 62 9.58 19.70 -13.12
C ARG A 62 9.56 20.67 -11.94
N ILE A 63 8.37 20.99 -11.41
CA ILE A 63 8.20 21.87 -10.25
C ILE A 63 8.85 21.23 -9.02
N TRP A 64 8.61 19.94 -8.75
CA TRP A 64 9.22 19.18 -7.67
C TRP A 64 10.73 19.33 -7.58
N ARG A 65 11.42 19.22 -8.76
CA ARG A 65 12.88 19.38 -8.84
C ARG A 65 13.30 20.83 -8.66
N ARG A 66 12.55 21.79 -9.22
CA ARG A 66 12.81 23.23 -9.11
C ARG A 66 12.76 23.67 -7.64
N GLU A 67 11.76 23.19 -6.89
CA GLU A 67 11.58 23.51 -5.46
C GLU A 67 12.50 22.65 -4.54
N GLY A 68 13.41 21.85 -5.10
CA GLY A 68 14.34 21.04 -4.31
C GLY A 68 13.70 19.94 -3.48
N LEU A 69 12.43 19.59 -3.75
CA LEU A 69 11.70 18.57 -2.99
C LEU A 69 12.32 17.19 -3.21
N ARG A 70 12.50 16.45 -2.11
CA ARG A 70 13.08 15.10 -2.13
C ARG A 70 12.33 14.19 -1.17
N VAL A 71 12.14 12.94 -1.55
CA VAL A 71 11.69 11.89 -0.63
C VAL A 71 12.92 11.21 -0.05
N PRO A 72 12.99 10.96 1.26
CA PRO A 72 14.07 10.20 1.87
C PRO A 72 14.28 8.87 1.13
N GLN A 73 15.52 8.54 0.82
CA GLN A 73 15.84 7.29 0.14
C GLN A 73 15.47 6.10 1.02
N LYS A 74 14.83 5.11 0.43
CA LYS A 74 14.69 3.79 1.06
C LYS A 74 16.06 3.13 1.09
N GLN A 75 16.36 2.44 2.19
CA GLN A 75 17.55 1.57 2.21
C GLN A 75 17.47 0.59 1.02
N PRO A 76 18.56 0.41 0.25
CA PRO A 76 18.58 -0.56 -0.82
C PRO A 76 18.25 -1.93 -0.26
N LYS A 77 17.34 -2.64 -0.91
CA LYS A 77 17.07 -4.03 -0.56
C LYS A 77 18.36 -4.81 -0.82
N ARG A 78 18.88 -5.47 0.19
CA ARG A 78 19.91 -6.50 -0.02
C ARG A 78 19.37 -7.50 -1.02
N GLY A 79 20.17 -7.92 -1.99
CA GLY A 79 19.80 -8.59 -3.23
C GLY A 79 18.69 -9.64 -3.10
N ARG A 80 17.92 -9.80 -4.16
CA ARG A 80 16.89 -10.85 -4.23
C ARG A 80 17.58 -12.20 -4.34
N LEU A 81 17.30 -13.08 -3.37
CA LEU A 81 17.81 -14.47 -3.33
C LEU A 81 16.90 -15.46 -4.10
N TRP A 82 16.06 -14.98 -5.00
CA TRP A 82 15.13 -15.84 -5.72
C TRP A 82 15.34 -15.76 -7.22
N LEU A 83 15.32 -16.91 -7.83
CA LEU A 83 15.32 -17.09 -9.26
C LEU A 83 13.93 -16.71 -9.79
N ASN A 84 13.87 -15.97 -10.88
CA ASN A 84 12.62 -15.59 -11.53
C ASN A 84 12.26 -16.63 -12.60
N ASP A 85 12.35 -17.92 -12.21
CA ASP A 85 12.24 -19.09 -13.08
C ASP A 85 10.82 -19.68 -13.16
N GLY A 86 9.84 -19.02 -12.53
CA GLY A 86 8.46 -19.50 -12.49
C GLY A 86 8.20 -20.65 -11.52
N SER A 87 9.19 -21.07 -10.73
CA SER A 87 9.05 -22.16 -9.75
C SER A 87 8.14 -21.80 -8.57
N CYS A 88 7.82 -20.51 -8.39
CA CYS A 88 6.94 -20.06 -7.32
C CYS A 88 5.47 -20.18 -7.73
N VAL A 89 4.85 -21.30 -7.41
CA VAL A 89 3.39 -21.50 -7.56
C VAL A 89 2.70 -20.89 -6.35
N ARG A 90 2.18 -19.67 -6.50
CA ARG A 90 1.41 -18.98 -5.47
C ARG A 90 -0.03 -18.82 -5.91
N LEU A 91 -0.98 -19.16 -5.04
CA LEU A 91 -2.39 -18.81 -5.28
C LEU A 91 -2.52 -17.29 -5.40
N ARG A 92 -2.93 -16.80 -6.58
CA ARG A 92 -3.18 -15.38 -6.82
C ARG A 92 -4.64 -15.08 -6.51
N PRO A 93 -4.92 -13.99 -5.78
CA PRO A 93 -6.29 -13.60 -5.53
C PRO A 93 -6.96 -13.13 -6.84
N GLU A 94 -8.19 -13.57 -7.09
CA GLU A 94 -8.95 -13.29 -8.31
C GLU A 94 -10.12 -12.32 -8.06
N ARG A 95 -10.56 -12.19 -6.81
CA ARG A 95 -11.71 -11.37 -6.39
C ARG A 95 -11.56 -10.88 -4.96
N PRO A 96 -12.34 -9.87 -4.53
CA PRO A 96 -12.43 -9.48 -3.13
C PRO A 96 -12.79 -10.68 -2.25
N ASN A 97 -12.24 -10.75 -1.05
CA ASN A 97 -12.40 -11.84 -0.10
C ASN A 97 -11.98 -13.23 -0.63
N HIS A 98 -11.16 -13.30 -1.70
CA HIS A 98 -10.60 -14.58 -2.11
C HIS A 98 -9.46 -15.02 -1.18
N VAL A 99 -8.50 -14.15 -0.92
CA VAL A 99 -7.37 -14.43 -0.01
C VAL A 99 -7.18 -13.27 0.94
N TRP A 100 -7.36 -13.54 2.23
CA TRP A 100 -6.90 -12.63 3.28
C TRP A 100 -5.51 -13.05 3.74
N ALA A 101 -4.65 -12.08 3.91
CA ALA A 101 -3.33 -12.31 4.47
C ALA A 101 -3.21 -11.57 5.80
N TYR A 102 -2.65 -12.21 6.81
CA TYR A 102 -2.37 -11.58 8.07
C TYR A 102 -0.93 -11.80 8.52
N ASP A 103 -0.46 -10.90 9.37
CA ASP A 103 0.91 -10.93 9.87
C ASP A 103 1.01 -10.25 11.23
N PHE A 104 1.95 -10.71 12.04
CA PHE A 104 2.31 -10.08 13.30
C PHE A 104 3.56 -9.23 13.17
N VAL A 105 3.47 -8.01 13.66
CA VAL A 105 4.63 -7.15 13.75
C VAL A 105 4.75 -6.57 15.16
N GLN A 106 5.96 -6.56 15.68
CA GLN A 106 6.29 -6.03 16.99
C GLN A 106 6.91 -4.64 16.89
N ASP A 107 6.57 -3.77 17.85
CA ASP A 107 7.14 -2.45 18.00
C ASP A 107 7.23 -2.06 19.48
N ARG A 108 7.71 -0.85 19.78
CA ARG A 108 7.89 -0.37 21.15
C ARG A 108 7.31 1.03 21.33
N THR A 109 6.77 1.27 22.52
CA THR A 109 6.44 2.61 23.00
C THR A 109 7.68 3.31 23.56
N ARG A 110 7.60 4.62 23.75
CA ARG A 110 8.72 5.47 24.24
C ARG A 110 9.34 4.98 25.55
N ASP A 111 8.54 4.39 26.41
CA ASP A 111 8.96 3.76 27.67
C ASP A 111 9.70 2.42 27.49
N GLY A 112 10.00 2.02 26.23
CA GLY A 112 10.68 0.78 25.89
C GLY A 112 9.80 -0.47 25.93
N ARG A 113 8.55 -0.39 26.37
CA ARG A 113 7.63 -1.53 26.49
C ARG A 113 7.16 -1.95 25.10
N THR A 114 7.29 -3.24 24.80
CA THR A 114 6.86 -3.81 23.52
C THR A 114 5.34 -3.85 23.40
N PHE A 115 4.86 -3.72 22.17
CA PHE A 115 3.50 -4.07 21.78
C PHE A 115 3.52 -4.86 20.48
N ARG A 116 2.49 -5.65 20.28
CA ARG A 116 2.27 -6.41 19.04
C ARG A 116 1.10 -5.81 18.28
N ARG A 117 1.12 -5.97 16.99
CA ARG A 117 -0.01 -5.68 16.12
C ARG A 117 -0.26 -6.86 15.21
N LEU A 118 -1.52 -7.20 15.04
CA LEU A 118 -2.04 -8.10 14.02
C LEU A 118 -2.52 -7.23 12.85
N THR A 119 -2.00 -7.46 11.67
CA THR A 119 -2.48 -6.81 10.44
C THR A 119 -3.23 -7.81 9.60
N VAL A 120 -4.43 -7.48 9.14
CA VAL A 120 -5.22 -8.30 8.22
C VAL A 120 -5.46 -7.49 6.95
N SER A 121 -5.16 -8.05 5.80
CA SER A 121 -5.33 -7.39 4.51
C SER A 121 -5.94 -8.33 3.48
N ASP A 122 -6.80 -7.79 2.61
CA ASP A 122 -7.27 -8.47 1.41
C ASP A 122 -6.21 -8.35 0.31
N GLU A 123 -5.72 -9.47 -0.18
CA GLU A 123 -4.66 -9.48 -1.19
C GLU A 123 -5.12 -9.01 -2.56
N PHE A 124 -6.41 -9.08 -2.89
CA PHE A 124 -6.95 -8.61 -4.15
C PHE A 124 -7.14 -7.09 -4.15
N THR A 125 -7.94 -6.60 -3.21
CA THR A 125 -8.26 -5.17 -3.10
C THR A 125 -7.10 -4.34 -2.59
N ARG A 126 -6.13 -4.93 -1.91
CA ARG A 126 -5.05 -4.28 -1.17
C ARG A 126 -5.54 -3.51 0.06
N GLU A 127 -6.78 -3.68 0.42
CA GLU A 127 -7.36 -3.06 1.60
C GLU A 127 -6.74 -3.65 2.88
N CYS A 128 -6.44 -2.79 3.84
CA CYS A 128 -6.12 -3.20 5.19
C CYS A 128 -7.41 -3.32 5.99
N LEU A 129 -7.88 -4.54 6.20
CA LEU A 129 -9.14 -4.84 6.86
C LEU A 129 -9.10 -4.47 8.34
N ALA A 130 -8.02 -4.85 9.03
CA ALA A 130 -7.80 -4.54 10.44
C ALA A 130 -6.33 -4.35 10.80
N ILE A 131 -6.07 -3.58 11.84
CA ILE A 131 -4.81 -3.55 12.58
C ILE A 131 -5.13 -3.55 14.07
N ASP A 132 -5.02 -4.71 14.69
CA ASP A 132 -5.21 -4.84 16.13
C ASP A 132 -3.90 -4.59 16.87
N VAL A 133 -3.93 -3.75 17.89
CA VAL A 133 -2.74 -3.33 18.64
C VAL A 133 -2.94 -3.66 20.11
N ALA A 134 -2.06 -4.49 20.68
CA ALA A 134 -2.10 -4.84 22.09
C ALA A 134 -0.70 -5.14 22.66
N ARG A 135 -0.55 -5.11 23.99
CA ARG A 135 0.70 -5.55 24.63
C ARG A 135 0.96 -7.04 24.40
N ARG A 136 -0.10 -7.84 24.39
CA ARG A 136 -0.08 -9.27 24.10
C ARG A 136 -1.23 -9.59 23.15
N LEU A 137 -0.94 -10.34 22.12
CA LEU A 137 -1.93 -10.91 21.19
C LEU A 137 -1.73 -12.42 21.22
N ASN A 138 -2.75 -13.14 21.65
CA ASN A 138 -2.80 -14.58 21.69
C ASN A 138 -3.73 -15.12 20.60
N SER A 139 -3.88 -16.44 20.50
CA SER A 139 -4.77 -17.08 19.52
C SER A 139 -6.23 -16.64 19.67
N GLU A 140 -6.73 -16.43 20.90
CA GLU A 140 -8.09 -15.95 21.13
C GLU A 140 -8.32 -14.54 20.56
N SER A 141 -7.32 -13.63 20.71
CA SER A 141 -7.37 -12.30 20.12
C SER A 141 -7.44 -12.35 18.59
N VAL A 142 -6.70 -13.28 17.99
CA VAL A 142 -6.73 -13.51 16.53
C VAL A 142 -8.11 -13.99 16.09
N LEU A 143 -8.64 -14.99 16.79
CA LEU A 143 -9.97 -15.56 16.50
C LEU A 143 -11.08 -14.52 16.62
N ALA A 144 -11.06 -13.72 17.68
CA ALA A 144 -12.02 -12.64 17.87
C ALA A 144 -11.95 -11.62 16.73
N GLY A 145 -10.74 -11.13 16.39
CA GLY A 145 -10.56 -10.16 15.32
C GLY A 145 -10.97 -10.69 13.93
N LEU A 146 -10.64 -11.96 13.62
CA LEU A 146 -11.07 -12.60 12.37
C LEU A 146 -12.58 -12.82 12.33
N ALA A 147 -13.20 -13.22 13.45
CA ALA A 147 -14.65 -13.42 13.55
C ALA A 147 -15.39 -12.09 13.30
N ASP A 148 -14.98 -11.00 13.94
CA ASP A 148 -15.57 -9.67 13.74
C ASP A 148 -15.47 -9.21 12.29
N LEU A 149 -14.33 -9.47 11.65
CA LEU A 149 -14.14 -9.16 10.22
C LEU A 149 -15.07 -10.02 9.34
N MET A 150 -15.20 -11.32 9.62
CA MET A 150 -16.06 -12.21 8.83
C MET A 150 -17.54 -11.85 8.98
N VAL A 151 -17.97 -11.43 10.16
CA VAL A 151 -19.35 -10.97 10.38
C VAL A 151 -19.62 -9.68 9.60
N SER A 152 -18.66 -8.74 9.55
CA SER A 152 -18.86 -7.44 8.93
C SER A 152 -18.62 -7.41 7.41
N ARG A 153 -17.80 -8.32 6.89
CA ARG A 153 -17.31 -8.29 5.50
C ARG A 153 -17.62 -9.54 4.68
N GLY A 154 -18.12 -10.59 5.32
CA GLY A 154 -18.13 -11.94 4.78
C GLY A 154 -16.78 -12.64 4.96
N GLY A 155 -16.79 -13.97 4.97
CA GLY A 155 -15.59 -14.78 5.12
C GLY A 155 -14.73 -14.80 3.84
N PRO A 156 -13.40 -14.96 3.94
CA PRO A 156 -12.55 -15.24 2.79
C PRO A 156 -12.61 -16.73 2.42
N ASP A 157 -12.26 -17.06 1.17
CA ASP A 157 -12.06 -18.47 0.81
C ASP A 157 -10.78 -19.02 1.42
N HIS A 158 -9.74 -18.18 1.48
CA HIS A 158 -8.43 -18.57 1.95
C HIS A 158 -7.86 -17.55 2.94
N ILE A 159 -7.16 -18.06 3.93
CA ILE A 159 -6.38 -17.24 4.87
C ILE A 159 -4.91 -17.63 4.76
N ARG A 160 -4.06 -16.66 4.43
CA ARG A 160 -2.62 -16.81 4.34
C ARG A 160 -1.93 -16.24 5.57
N SER A 161 -1.03 -17.04 6.16
CA SER A 161 -0.21 -16.61 7.29
C SER A 161 1.20 -17.19 7.20
N ASP A 162 2.13 -16.58 7.92
CA ASP A 162 3.37 -17.24 8.28
C ASP A 162 3.11 -18.40 9.26
N ASN A 163 4.16 -19.23 9.47
CA ASN A 163 4.09 -20.36 10.40
C ASN A 163 4.39 -19.92 11.86
N GLY A 164 4.01 -18.70 12.25
CA GLY A 164 4.21 -18.23 13.62
C GLY A 164 3.52 -19.11 14.66
N PRO A 165 4.04 -19.20 15.88
CA PRO A 165 3.51 -20.07 16.91
C PRO A 165 2.05 -19.78 17.31
N GLU A 166 1.61 -18.53 17.15
CA GLU A 166 0.24 -18.10 17.42
C GLU A 166 -0.76 -18.67 16.40
N PHE A 167 -0.31 -19.01 15.18
CA PHE A 167 -1.10 -19.55 14.09
C PHE A 167 -0.97 -21.05 13.92
N ALA A 168 0.14 -21.59 14.42
CA ALA A 168 0.29 -23.01 14.59
C ALA A 168 -0.66 -23.58 15.65
N ALA A 169 -1.32 -22.70 16.44
CA ALA A 169 -2.30 -23.12 17.42
C ALA A 169 -3.44 -23.90 16.74
N ILE A 170 -3.60 -25.14 17.15
CA ILE A 170 -4.63 -26.06 16.63
C ILE A 170 -6.01 -25.39 16.63
N ALA A 171 -6.33 -24.63 17.68
CA ALA A 171 -7.59 -23.91 17.81
C ALA A 171 -7.87 -22.92 16.66
N VAL A 172 -6.85 -22.20 16.16
CA VAL A 172 -7.01 -21.26 15.05
C VAL A 172 -7.29 -22.01 13.75
N ARG A 173 -6.56 -23.10 13.48
CA ARG A 173 -6.78 -23.93 12.29
C ARG A 173 -8.15 -24.59 12.26
N GLU A 174 -8.54 -25.19 13.39
CA GLU A 174 -9.86 -25.83 13.53
C GLU A 174 -10.99 -24.83 13.34
N TRP A 175 -10.83 -23.63 13.89
CA TRP A 175 -11.84 -22.58 13.73
C TRP A 175 -11.93 -22.12 12.28
N ILE A 176 -10.79 -21.84 11.61
CA ILE A 176 -10.76 -21.47 10.19
C ILE A 176 -11.45 -22.53 9.33
N ALA A 177 -11.18 -23.81 9.58
CA ALA A 177 -11.83 -24.90 8.88
C ALA A 177 -13.35 -24.96 9.15
N LYS A 178 -13.80 -24.72 10.40
CA LYS A 178 -15.21 -24.68 10.77
C LYS A 178 -16.00 -23.56 10.08
N VAL A 179 -15.37 -22.42 9.83
CA VAL A 179 -16.00 -21.30 9.11
C VAL A 179 -15.92 -21.44 7.59
N GLY A 180 -15.37 -22.56 7.09
CA GLY A 180 -15.33 -22.90 5.67
C GLY A 180 -14.18 -22.25 4.90
N ALA A 181 -13.23 -21.60 5.57
CA ALA A 181 -12.05 -21.03 4.94
C ALA A 181 -10.90 -22.03 4.90
N GLN A 182 -10.03 -21.94 3.88
CA GLN A 182 -8.83 -22.77 3.77
C GLN A 182 -7.59 -22.00 4.23
N THR A 183 -6.76 -22.64 5.02
CA THR A 183 -5.49 -22.05 5.46
C THR A 183 -4.41 -22.30 4.40
N LEU A 184 -3.75 -21.23 3.96
CA LEU A 184 -2.59 -21.26 3.08
C LEU A 184 -1.34 -20.95 3.90
N PHE A 185 -0.59 -21.99 4.25
CA PHE A 185 0.68 -21.80 4.96
C PHE A 185 1.78 -21.44 3.97
N ILE A 186 2.64 -20.52 4.40
CA ILE A 186 3.86 -20.18 3.67
C ILE A 186 4.85 -21.30 3.91
N GLU A 187 5.38 -21.88 2.84
CA GLU A 187 6.40 -22.92 2.97
C GLU A 187 7.67 -22.36 3.64
N PRO A 188 8.30 -23.13 4.55
CA PRO A 188 9.57 -22.74 5.13
C PRO A 188 10.61 -22.43 4.01
N GLY A 189 11.18 -21.24 4.03
CA GLY A 189 12.11 -20.79 3.00
C GLY A 189 11.48 -20.07 1.81
N SER A 190 10.16 -19.88 1.78
CA SER A 190 9.41 -19.20 0.71
C SER A 190 8.88 -17.81 1.11
N PRO A 191 9.74 -16.84 1.50
CA PRO A 191 9.30 -15.52 1.97
C PRO A 191 8.51 -14.74 0.90
N TRP A 192 8.69 -15.05 -0.38
CA TRP A 192 7.94 -14.41 -1.48
C TRP A 192 6.44 -14.68 -1.44
N GLU A 193 5.99 -15.73 -0.77
CA GLU A 193 4.57 -16.02 -0.60
C GLU A 193 3.88 -14.98 0.29
N ASN A 194 4.60 -14.36 1.24
CA ASN A 194 4.12 -13.29 2.10
C ASN A 194 4.37 -11.87 1.56
N GLY A 195 4.76 -11.75 0.29
CA GLY A 195 5.18 -10.46 -0.29
C GLY A 195 4.15 -9.33 -0.19
N TYR A 196 2.86 -9.63 -0.01
CA TYR A 196 1.81 -8.62 0.20
C TYR A 196 1.88 -8.03 1.61
N ASN A 197 1.96 -8.88 2.64
CA ASN A 197 2.12 -8.43 4.02
C ASN A 197 3.45 -7.72 4.24
N GLU A 198 4.55 -8.23 3.68
CA GLU A 198 5.83 -7.55 3.74
C GLU A 198 5.78 -6.17 3.10
N SER A 199 5.14 -6.06 1.92
CA SER A 199 4.95 -4.78 1.23
C SER A 199 4.07 -3.83 2.03
N PHE A 200 3.00 -4.34 2.66
CA PHE A 200 2.11 -3.55 3.52
C PHE A 200 2.85 -3.06 4.77
N ASN A 201 3.46 -3.97 5.52
CA ASN A 201 4.22 -3.67 6.73
C ASN A 201 5.40 -2.72 6.47
N GLY A 202 6.05 -2.88 5.30
CA GLY A 202 7.08 -1.96 4.84
C GLY A 202 6.57 -0.52 4.63
N LYS A 203 5.32 -0.36 4.14
CA LYS A 203 4.69 0.97 3.99
C LYS A 203 4.28 1.56 5.34
N LEU A 204 3.66 0.75 6.20
CA LEU A 204 3.29 1.17 7.55
C LEU A 204 4.53 1.63 8.34
N ARG A 205 5.62 0.89 8.26
CA ARG A 205 6.88 1.24 8.90
C ARG A 205 7.47 2.53 8.32
N ASP A 206 7.52 2.66 6.99
CA ASP A 206 8.11 3.81 6.31
C ASP A 206 7.30 5.09 6.52
N GLU A 207 5.99 5.00 6.54
CA GLU A 207 5.07 6.16 6.52
C GLU A 207 4.58 6.57 7.93
N LEU A 208 4.66 5.67 8.93
CA LEU A 208 4.22 5.95 10.29
C LEU A 208 5.27 5.57 11.34
N LEU A 209 5.65 4.30 11.45
CA LEU A 209 6.38 3.81 12.61
C LEU A 209 7.82 4.35 12.74
N ASN A 210 8.46 4.70 11.61
CA ASN A 210 9.79 5.31 11.61
C ASN A 210 9.72 6.84 11.76
N VAL A 211 8.54 7.42 11.75
CA VAL A 211 8.32 8.87 11.81
C VAL A 211 7.76 9.28 13.16
N GLU A 212 6.93 8.42 13.77
CA GLU A 212 6.24 8.69 15.02
C GLU A 212 6.88 7.92 16.20
N LEU A 213 6.90 8.58 17.34
CA LEU A 213 7.32 8.00 18.62
C LEU A 213 6.09 7.93 19.53
N PHE A 214 5.56 6.75 19.74
CA PHE A 214 4.36 6.54 20.56
C PHE A 214 4.67 6.67 22.05
N ASN A 215 4.06 7.62 22.74
CA ASN A 215 4.24 7.79 24.17
C ASN A 215 3.66 6.61 24.97
N ASP A 216 2.50 6.12 24.57
CA ASP A 216 1.82 4.97 25.18
C ASP A 216 1.07 4.11 24.14
N LEU A 217 0.46 3.02 24.63
CA LEU A 217 -0.28 2.09 23.77
C LEU A 217 -1.57 2.70 23.22
N ARG A 218 -2.22 3.62 23.95
CA ARG A 218 -3.46 4.27 23.53
C ARG A 218 -3.19 5.18 22.35
N GLU A 219 -2.15 5.96 22.42
CA GLU A 219 -1.68 6.81 21.32
C GLU A 219 -1.33 5.95 20.10
N ALA A 220 -0.56 4.87 20.28
CA ALA A 220 -0.22 3.94 19.20
C ALA A 220 -1.48 3.40 18.49
N LYS A 221 -2.51 2.98 19.24
CA LYS A 221 -3.78 2.53 18.68
C LYS A 221 -4.45 3.60 17.82
N VAL A 222 -4.54 4.82 18.33
CA VAL A 222 -5.20 5.94 17.63
C VAL A 222 -4.46 6.30 16.33
N LEU A 223 -3.14 6.46 16.39
CA LEU A 223 -2.34 6.86 15.24
C LEU A 223 -2.27 5.77 14.18
N ILE A 224 -2.14 4.50 14.58
CA ILE A 224 -2.14 3.36 13.66
C ILE A 224 -3.50 3.21 12.97
N GLU A 225 -4.63 3.35 13.69
CA GLU A 225 -5.97 3.29 13.09
C GLU A 225 -6.22 4.48 12.15
N ARG A 226 -5.77 5.68 12.51
CA ARG A 226 -5.82 6.85 11.63
C ARG A 226 -5.03 6.62 10.35
N TRP A 227 -3.84 6.01 10.45
CA TRP A 227 -3.04 5.64 9.29
C TRP A 227 -3.72 4.56 8.45
N ARG A 228 -4.34 3.53 9.05
CA ARG A 228 -5.11 2.50 8.35
C ARG A 228 -6.23 3.12 7.51
N LYS A 229 -7.02 4.02 8.10
CA LYS A 229 -8.08 4.75 7.38
C LYS A 229 -7.49 5.56 6.22
N HIS A 230 -6.42 6.29 6.46
CA HIS A 230 -5.72 7.04 5.41
C HIS A 230 -5.18 6.13 4.30
N TYR A 231 -4.58 4.99 4.67
CA TYR A 231 -4.07 4.00 3.73
C TYR A 231 -5.17 3.48 2.81
N ASN A 232 -6.34 3.18 3.34
CA ASN A 232 -7.46 2.62 2.60
C ASN A 232 -8.19 3.66 1.73
N THR A 233 -8.36 4.91 2.20
CA THR A 233 -9.29 5.87 1.58
C THR A 233 -8.60 7.02 0.85
N ILE A 234 -7.36 7.34 1.18
CA ILE A 234 -6.66 8.52 0.66
C ILE A 234 -5.39 8.15 -0.10
N ARG A 235 -4.62 7.22 0.42
CA ARG A 235 -3.30 6.89 -0.08
C ARG A 235 -3.31 6.38 -1.53
N PRO A 236 -2.58 7.01 -2.48
CA PRO A 236 -2.49 6.50 -3.85
C PRO A 236 -1.64 5.23 -3.94
N HIS A 237 -2.18 4.18 -4.55
CA HIS A 237 -1.52 2.89 -4.77
C HIS A 237 -1.14 2.67 -6.23
N THR A 238 0.13 2.45 -6.51
CA THR A 238 0.63 2.27 -7.88
C THR A 238 -0.01 1.05 -8.56
N SER A 239 -0.20 -0.04 -7.81
CA SER A 239 -0.83 -1.26 -8.32
C SER A 239 -2.33 -1.12 -8.61
N LEU A 240 -2.96 -0.05 -8.14
CA LEU A 240 -4.38 0.26 -8.34
C LEU A 240 -4.56 1.53 -9.19
N GLY A 241 -3.62 1.82 -10.11
CA GLY A 241 -3.70 3.02 -10.94
C GLY A 241 -3.70 4.33 -10.15
N TYR A 242 -3.03 4.35 -8.99
CA TYR A 242 -3.01 5.47 -8.03
C TYR A 242 -4.35 5.74 -7.33
N GLN A 243 -5.31 4.82 -7.39
CA GLN A 243 -6.52 4.88 -6.56
C GLN A 243 -6.24 4.32 -5.15
N PRO A 244 -7.01 4.71 -4.13
CA PRO A 244 -6.96 4.08 -2.82
C PRO A 244 -7.56 2.66 -2.86
N PRO A 245 -7.21 1.76 -1.90
CA PRO A 245 -7.66 0.36 -1.90
C PRO A 245 -9.15 0.16 -1.67
N ALA A 246 -9.77 0.98 -0.84
CA ALA A 246 -11.13 0.77 -0.35
C ALA A 246 -12.14 1.81 -0.84
N PRO A 247 -12.38 1.94 -2.15
CA PRO A 247 -13.56 2.65 -2.63
C PRO A 247 -14.85 1.91 -2.26
N GLU A 248 -14.79 0.61 -2.05
CA GLU A 248 -15.92 -0.27 -1.70
C GLU A 248 -16.52 0.03 -0.34
N THR A 249 -15.74 0.50 0.62
CA THR A 249 -16.27 0.93 1.94
C THR A 249 -17.07 2.23 1.87
N ILE A 250 -16.96 2.96 0.77
CA ILE A 250 -17.61 4.26 0.55
C ILE A 250 -18.74 4.13 -0.48
N VAL A 251 -18.66 3.11 -1.35
CA VAL A 251 -19.61 2.87 -2.44
C VAL A 251 -20.45 1.64 -2.09
N PRO A 252 -21.80 1.68 -2.20
CA PRO A 252 -22.66 0.53 -1.99
C PRO A 252 -22.22 -0.68 -2.81
N ALA A 253 -22.42 -1.89 -2.30
CA ALA A 253 -21.90 -3.13 -2.87
C ALA A 253 -22.32 -3.38 -4.34
N ASP A 254 -23.50 -2.92 -4.73
CA ASP A 254 -24.03 -2.97 -6.09
C ASP A 254 -23.22 -2.09 -7.06
N LEU A 255 -22.74 -0.95 -6.62
CA LEU A 255 -21.89 -0.06 -7.42
C LEU A 255 -20.41 -0.48 -7.36
N ALA A 256 -19.97 -1.08 -6.26
CA ALA A 256 -18.60 -1.57 -6.10
C ALA A 256 -18.23 -2.60 -7.18
N SER A 257 -19.13 -3.52 -7.49
CA SER A 257 -18.94 -4.52 -8.55
C SER A 257 -18.73 -3.89 -9.95
N THR A 258 -19.41 -2.79 -10.22
CA THR A 258 -19.28 -2.03 -11.48
C THR A 258 -17.94 -1.31 -11.56
N VAL A 259 -17.49 -0.70 -10.45
CA VAL A 259 -16.18 -0.02 -10.38
C VAL A 259 -15.03 -1.02 -10.57
N TRP A 260 -15.15 -2.23 -10.03
CA TRP A 260 -14.15 -3.28 -10.21
C TRP A 260 -14.08 -3.79 -11.65
N ARG A 261 -15.21 -3.97 -12.35
CA ARG A 261 -15.24 -4.32 -13.78
C ARG A 261 -14.56 -3.26 -14.63
N LEU A 262 -14.87 -1.98 -14.42
CA LEU A 262 -14.25 -0.87 -15.14
C LEU A 262 -12.74 -0.77 -14.92
N ARG A 263 -12.21 -1.28 -13.78
CA ARG A 263 -10.76 -1.34 -13.52
C ARG A 263 -10.07 -2.49 -14.24
N GLN A 264 -10.76 -3.59 -14.47
CA GLN A 264 -10.24 -4.74 -15.23
C GLN A 264 -10.23 -4.47 -16.74
N ASP A 265 -11.21 -3.69 -17.21
CA ASP A 265 -11.34 -3.32 -18.63
C ASP A 265 -10.40 -2.18 -19.06
N GLN A 266 -9.70 -1.54 -18.13
CA GLN A 266 -8.60 -0.63 -18.51
C GLN A 266 -7.45 -1.48 -19.05
N PRO A 267 -7.06 -1.32 -20.33
CA PRO A 267 -5.96 -2.04 -20.90
C PRO A 267 -4.73 -1.75 -20.04
N SER A 268 -4.06 -2.80 -19.60
CA SER A 268 -2.74 -2.70 -19.04
C SER A 268 -1.91 -1.90 -20.03
N ILE A 269 -1.50 -0.71 -19.66
CA ILE A 269 -0.49 0.03 -20.42
C ILE A 269 0.80 -0.78 -20.25
N GLY A 270 0.87 -1.85 -21.03
CA GLY A 270 2.03 -2.68 -21.21
C GLY A 270 3.11 -1.79 -21.85
N GLY A 271 4.12 -1.49 -21.09
CA GLY A 271 5.35 -0.93 -21.62
C GLY A 271 6.14 -2.05 -22.30
N ASP A 272 5.73 -2.47 -23.47
CA ASP A 272 6.62 -3.09 -24.44
C ASP A 272 7.21 -1.99 -25.31
N ALA A 273 8.28 -1.40 -24.84
CA ALA A 273 9.25 -0.76 -25.72
C ALA A 273 10.44 -1.71 -25.80
N MET A 274 10.41 -2.60 -26.80
CA MET A 274 11.61 -3.25 -27.35
C MET A 274 12.65 -2.18 -27.64
N PHE A 275 13.79 -2.31 -27.01
CA PHE A 275 15.03 -1.76 -27.53
C PHE A 275 15.64 -2.83 -28.45
N THR A 276 15.59 -2.58 -29.73
CA THR A 276 16.59 -3.01 -30.70
C THR A 276 17.64 -1.93 -30.82
#